data_626394c1f5d5b04c768f1b53f9c8e6f9
#
_entry.id   626394c1f5d5b04c768f1b53f9c8e6f9
#
_cell.length_a   1.000
_cell.length_b   1.000
_cell.length_c   1.000
_cell.angle_alpha   90.00
_cell.angle_beta   90.00
_cell.angle_gamma   90.00
#
_symmetry.space_group_name_H-M   'P 1'
#
loop_
_entity.id
_entity.type
_entity.pdbx_description
1 polymer ?
#
loop_
_entity_poly.entity_id
_entity_poly.type
_entity_poly.pdbx_seq_one_letter_code
_entity_poly.pdbx_strand_id
1 'polypeptide(L)'
;MQFLGSRTDGPQLLQAADLFVHPATCQEGFGITLIEAMASGVPCLAFPKGAIPEIIGPEIDGFLTEEVSAAALTAGINRALELFTKAPHHWHTLCKNARQKAELFSIERTVAQLEALYQEQ
;
A
#
# COMPACT_ATOMS: atom_id res chain seq x y z
N MET A 1 -7.72 20.27 -0.97
CA MET A 1 -8.19 18.89 -0.71
C MET A 1 -9.56 18.70 -1.35
N GLN A 2 -9.77 17.58 -1.97
CA GLN A 2 -11.02 17.27 -2.67
C GLN A 2 -11.56 15.92 -2.18
N PHE A 3 -12.82 15.90 -1.74
CA PHE A 3 -13.49 14.67 -1.35
C PHE A 3 -14.31 14.16 -2.53
N LEU A 4 -14.00 12.94 -2.98
CA LEU A 4 -14.65 12.36 -4.15
C LEU A 4 -15.89 11.52 -3.80
N GLY A 5 -16.04 11.11 -2.53
CA GLY A 5 -17.12 10.24 -2.10
C GLY A 5 -16.98 8.82 -2.64
N SER A 6 -18.09 8.10 -2.68
CA SER A 6 -18.12 6.75 -3.24
C SER A 6 -18.04 6.80 -4.75
N ARG A 7 -17.13 6.01 -5.32
CA ARG A 7 -16.91 5.98 -6.77
C ARG A 7 -16.74 4.54 -7.25
N THR A 8 -17.09 4.31 -8.49
CA THR A 8 -16.91 3.01 -9.14
C THR A 8 -15.62 2.93 -9.95
N ASP A 9 -14.88 4.06 -10.07
CA ASP A 9 -13.65 4.16 -10.85
C ASP A 9 -12.39 4.11 -9.96
N GLY A 10 -12.45 3.39 -8.83
CA GLY A 10 -11.33 3.26 -7.90
C GLY A 10 -10.01 2.83 -8.56
N PRO A 11 -10.00 1.77 -9.38
CA PRO A 11 -8.76 1.34 -10.05
C PRO A 11 -8.15 2.43 -10.94
N GLN A 12 -8.97 3.20 -11.65
CA GLN A 12 -8.49 4.29 -12.48
C GLN A 12 -7.91 5.43 -11.65
N LEU A 13 -8.52 5.72 -10.50
CA LEU A 13 -8.00 6.72 -9.57
C LEU A 13 -6.64 6.30 -9.01
N LEU A 14 -6.48 5.02 -8.66
CA LEU A 14 -5.21 4.51 -8.18
C LEU A 14 -4.11 4.65 -9.24
N GLN A 15 -4.41 4.37 -10.50
CA GLN A 15 -3.44 4.51 -11.58
C GLN A 15 -3.00 5.97 -11.77
N ALA A 16 -3.84 6.93 -11.43
CA ALA A 16 -3.53 8.35 -11.54
C ALA A 16 -2.85 8.92 -10.29
N ALA A 17 -2.80 8.16 -9.20
CA ALA A 17 -2.22 8.63 -7.94
C ALA A 17 -0.70 8.42 -7.91
N ASP A 18 -0.01 9.30 -7.17
CA ASP A 18 1.42 9.17 -6.93
C ASP A 18 1.70 8.48 -5.60
N LEU A 19 0.83 8.65 -4.62
CA LEU A 19 0.96 8.08 -3.29
C LEU A 19 -0.42 7.71 -2.77
N PHE A 20 -0.54 6.53 -2.20
CA PHE A 20 -1.75 6.08 -1.52
C PHE A 20 -1.53 6.13 -0.01
N VAL A 21 -2.34 6.92 0.70
CA VAL A 21 -2.26 7.05 2.15
C VAL A 21 -3.38 6.23 2.76
N HIS A 22 -3.03 5.30 3.64
CA HIS A 22 -3.97 4.39 4.29
C HIS A 22 -3.92 4.62 5.80
N PRO A 23 -4.71 5.58 6.33
CA PRO A 23 -4.64 5.96 7.75
C PRO A 23 -5.56 5.14 8.64
N ALA A 24 -5.82 3.90 8.32
CA ALA A 24 -6.68 3.03 9.12
C ALA A 24 -6.03 2.71 10.47
N THR A 25 -6.76 2.97 11.54
CA THR A 25 -6.31 2.73 12.91
C THR A 25 -6.79 1.39 13.46
N CYS A 26 -7.78 0.78 12.83
CA CYS A 26 -8.25 -0.54 13.20
C CYS A 26 -7.42 -1.62 12.50
N GLN A 27 -7.37 -2.79 13.12
CA GLN A 27 -6.63 -3.91 12.55
C GLN A 27 -7.36 -4.46 11.34
N GLU A 28 -6.70 -4.46 10.19
CA GLU A 28 -7.24 -5.05 8.98
C GLU A 28 -6.60 -6.41 8.73
N GLY A 29 -7.39 -7.32 8.16
CA GLY A 29 -6.93 -8.68 7.93
C GLY A 29 -5.80 -8.76 6.93
N PHE A 30 -6.01 -8.32 5.69
CA PHE A 30 -5.06 -8.57 4.63
C PHE A 30 -4.62 -7.32 3.85
N GLY A 31 -5.23 -6.18 4.08
CA GLY A 31 -4.83 -4.96 3.39
C GLY A 31 -5.05 -5.00 1.88
N ILE A 32 -6.22 -5.47 1.45
CA ILE A 32 -6.54 -5.64 0.03
C ILE A 32 -6.38 -4.33 -0.73
N THR A 33 -6.82 -3.22 -0.14
CA THR A 33 -6.72 -1.90 -0.76
C THR A 33 -5.27 -1.49 -0.99
N LEU A 34 -4.39 -1.82 -0.04
CA LEU A 34 -2.96 -1.57 -0.17
C LEU A 34 -2.39 -2.36 -1.35
N ILE A 35 -2.75 -3.63 -1.45
CA ILE A 35 -2.26 -4.50 -2.52
C ILE A 35 -2.75 -4.00 -3.88
N GLU A 36 -3.98 -3.53 -3.97
CA GLU A 36 -4.51 -2.95 -5.20
C GLU A 36 -3.72 -1.71 -5.63
N ALA A 37 -3.41 -0.83 -4.68
CA ALA A 37 -2.60 0.35 -4.95
C ALA A 37 -1.20 -0.04 -5.41
N MET A 38 -0.57 -0.98 -4.70
CA MET A 38 0.77 -1.46 -5.04
C MET A 38 0.79 -2.12 -6.41
N ALA A 39 -0.24 -2.87 -6.75
CA ALA A 39 -0.38 -3.50 -8.08
C ALA A 39 -0.44 -2.45 -9.19
N SER A 40 -0.95 -1.27 -8.89
CA SER A 40 -0.98 -0.14 -9.83
C SER A 40 0.35 0.61 -9.89
N GLY A 41 1.35 0.16 -9.13
CA GLY A 41 2.65 0.82 -9.06
C GLY A 41 2.64 2.07 -8.20
N VAL A 42 1.71 2.16 -7.25
CA VAL A 42 1.56 3.32 -6.36
C VAL A 42 2.10 2.96 -4.98
N PRO A 43 3.17 3.61 -4.50
CA PRO A 43 3.66 3.38 -3.15
C PRO A 43 2.61 3.77 -2.11
N CYS A 44 2.55 3.01 -1.03
CA CYS A 44 1.58 3.24 0.03
C CYS A 44 2.27 3.74 1.29
N LEU A 45 1.58 4.61 2.02
CA LEU A 45 1.98 5.05 3.36
C LEU A 45 0.90 4.58 4.33
N ALA A 46 1.27 3.81 5.34
CA ALA A 46 0.30 3.24 6.27
C ALA A 46 0.87 3.20 7.70
N PHE A 47 -0.05 3.02 8.65
CA PHE A 47 0.33 2.75 10.04
C PHE A 47 0.80 1.28 10.17
N PRO A 48 1.75 1.01 11.07
CA PRO A 48 2.28 -0.36 11.26
C PRO A 48 1.32 -1.22 12.10
N LYS A 49 0.15 -1.51 11.55
CA LYS A 49 -0.91 -2.26 12.23
C LYS A 49 -1.22 -3.57 11.53
N GLY A 50 -1.60 -4.60 12.30
CA GLY A 50 -2.04 -5.88 11.76
C GLY A 50 -1.01 -6.51 10.85
N ALA A 51 -1.42 -6.92 9.67
CA ALA A 51 -0.57 -7.54 8.66
C ALA A 51 0.21 -6.52 7.81
N ILE A 52 -0.04 -5.23 7.98
CA ILE A 52 0.58 -4.19 7.14
C ILE A 52 2.11 -4.25 7.15
N PRO A 53 2.79 -4.43 8.31
CA PRO A 53 4.25 -4.53 8.32
C PRO A 53 4.81 -5.72 7.53
N GLU A 54 3.98 -6.72 7.25
CA GLU A 54 4.37 -7.85 6.42
C GLU A 54 4.21 -7.53 4.92
N ILE A 55 3.36 -6.56 4.60
CA ILE A 55 3.07 -6.18 3.22
C ILE A 55 4.04 -5.10 2.74
N ILE A 56 4.32 -4.10 3.58
CA ILE A 56 5.15 -2.95 3.20
C ILE A 56 6.52 -3.06 3.85
N GLY A 57 7.58 -3.08 3.03
CA GLY A 57 8.96 -2.89 3.49
C GLY A 57 9.28 -1.41 3.48
N PRO A 58 9.60 -0.79 4.64
CA PRO A 58 9.77 0.66 4.72
C PRO A 58 10.85 1.18 3.77
N GLU A 59 10.49 2.13 2.93
CA GLU A 59 11.34 2.76 1.91
C GLU A 59 11.92 1.79 0.87
N ILE A 60 11.39 0.58 0.83
CA ILE A 60 11.72 -0.41 -0.20
C ILE A 60 10.58 -0.49 -1.22
N ASP A 61 9.37 -0.70 -0.75
CA ASP A 61 8.18 -0.78 -1.60
C ASP A 61 7.01 0.07 -1.09
N GLY A 62 7.27 0.93 -0.11
CA GLY A 62 6.29 1.83 0.47
C GLY A 62 6.83 2.48 1.71
N PHE A 63 5.92 2.97 2.56
CA PHE A 63 6.28 3.70 3.77
C PHE A 63 5.42 3.23 4.94
N LEU A 64 6.06 3.07 6.10
CA LEU A 64 5.36 2.84 7.37
C LEU A 64 5.64 4.00 8.30
N THR A 65 4.64 4.43 9.05
CA THR A 65 4.86 5.43 10.12
C THR A 65 5.52 4.76 11.31
N GLU A 66 6.15 5.55 12.17
CA GLU A 66 6.78 5.02 13.40
C GLU A 66 5.74 4.63 14.45
N GLU A 67 4.61 5.31 14.45
CA GLU A 67 3.54 5.05 15.40
C GLU A 67 2.19 5.44 14.78
N VAL A 68 1.12 5.12 15.47
CA VAL A 68 -0.24 5.46 15.03
C VAL A 68 -0.62 6.82 15.61
N SER A 69 -0.28 7.88 14.87
CA SER A 69 -0.61 9.25 15.27
C SER A 69 -0.66 10.16 14.05
N ALA A 70 -1.34 11.29 14.19
CA ALA A 70 -1.41 12.29 13.13
C ALA A 70 -0.01 12.88 12.85
N ALA A 71 0.79 13.07 13.89
CA ALA A 71 2.15 13.58 13.74
C ALA A 71 3.03 12.63 12.94
N ALA A 72 2.94 11.32 13.23
CA ALA A 72 3.69 10.31 12.50
C ALA A 72 3.23 10.22 11.04
N LEU A 73 1.93 10.36 10.79
CA LEU A 73 1.40 10.37 9.43
C LEU A 73 1.93 11.57 8.65
N THR A 74 1.95 12.74 9.27
CA THR A 74 2.49 13.96 8.67
C THR A 74 3.97 13.77 8.32
N ALA A 75 4.75 13.22 9.24
CA ALA A 75 6.17 12.93 8.99
C ALA A 75 6.35 11.98 7.82
N GLY A 76 5.50 10.94 7.73
CA GLY A 76 5.54 9.99 6.63
C GLY A 76 5.21 10.64 5.28
N ILE A 77 4.21 11.49 5.23
CA ILE A 77 3.84 12.22 4.01
C ILE A 77 5.00 13.14 3.59
N ASN A 78 5.60 13.85 4.53
CA ASN A 78 6.73 14.73 4.23
C ASN A 78 7.92 13.95 3.71
N ARG A 79 8.20 12.78 4.26
CA ARG A 79 9.28 11.91 3.78
C ARG A 79 9.01 11.44 2.35
N ALA A 80 7.77 11.02 2.08
CA ALA A 80 7.39 10.59 0.74
C ALA A 80 7.53 11.72 -0.28
N LEU A 81 7.07 12.92 0.08
CA LEU A 81 7.19 14.10 -0.78
C LEU A 81 8.65 14.46 -1.05
N GLU A 82 9.50 14.35 -0.03
CA GLU A 82 10.92 14.59 -0.19
C GLU A 82 11.54 13.66 -1.22
N LEU A 83 11.26 12.38 -1.13
CA LEU A 83 11.77 11.40 -2.10
C LEU A 83 11.20 11.65 -3.49
N PHE A 84 9.89 11.93 -3.57
CA PHE A 84 9.23 12.19 -4.84
C PHE A 84 9.85 13.36 -5.59
N THR A 85 10.19 14.43 -4.87
CA THR A 85 10.73 15.66 -5.49
C THR A 85 12.23 15.63 -5.67
N LYS A 86 12.98 15.04 -4.72
CA LYS A 86 14.45 15.14 -4.69
C LYS A 86 15.16 13.88 -5.13
N ALA A 87 14.50 12.75 -5.12
CA ALA A 87 15.11 11.45 -5.46
C ALA A 87 14.22 10.66 -6.44
N PRO A 88 14.06 11.15 -7.68
CA PRO A 88 13.15 10.51 -8.64
C PRO A 88 13.53 9.06 -8.97
N HIS A 89 14.80 8.72 -8.97
CA HIS A 89 15.23 7.33 -9.21
C HIS A 89 14.79 6.43 -8.07
N HIS A 90 14.92 6.88 -6.83
CA HIS A 90 14.47 6.11 -5.67
C HIS A 90 12.95 5.95 -5.71
N TRP A 91 12.23 7.02 -6.04
CA TRP A 91 10.77 6.95 -6.17
C TRP A 91 10.34 5.93 -7.23
N HIS A 92 11.02 5.94 -8.36
CA HIS A 92 10.72 5.02 -9.44
C HIS A 92 10.96 3.56 -9.00
N THR A 93 12.03 3.33 -8.24
CA THR A 93 12.33 2.01 -7.68
C THR A 93 11.26 1.57 -6.70
N LEU A 94 10.75 2.49 -5.86
CA LEU A 94 9.64 2.20 -4.95
C LEU A 94 8.41 1.74 -5.71
N CYS A 95 8.06 2.43 -6.79
CA CYS A 95 6.90 2.07 -7.61
C CYS A 95 7.06 0.67 -8.21
N LYS A 96 8.22 0.37 -8.73
CA LYS A 96 8.53 -0.95 -9.32
C LYS A 96 8.46 -2.04 -8.25
N ASN A 97 9.07 -1.79 -7.10
CA ASN A 97 9.08 -2.76 -5.99
C ASN A 97 7.66 -3.00 -5.47
N ALA A 98 6.84 -1.94 -5.38
CA ALA A 98 5.45 -2.06 -4.95
C ALA A 98 4.69 -3.01 -5.87
N ARG A 99 4.83 -2.84 -7.18
CA ARG A 99 4.17 -3.70 -8.16
C ARG A 99 4.61 -5.15 -8.02
N GLN A 100 5.91 -5.39 -7.88
CA GLN A 100 6.45 -6.74 -7.71
C GLN A 100 5.96 -7.40 -6.43
N LYS A 101 5.89 -6.63 -5.34
CA LYS A 101 5.41 -7.15 -4.06
C LYS A 101 3.94 -7.55 -4.15
N ALA A 102 3.13 -6.74 -4.82
CA ALA A 102 1.71 -7.03 -5.01
C ALA A 102 1.49 -8.34 -5.78
N GLU A 103 2.31 -8.62 -6.76
CA GLU A 103 2.22 -9.86 -7.52
C GLU A 103 2.43 -11.08 -6.62
N LEU A 104 3.39 -11.00 -5.70
CA LEU A 104 3.66 -12.09 -4.76
C LEU A 104 2.44 -12.37 -3.87
N PHE A 105 1.85 -11.33 -3.32
CA PHE A 105 0.67 -11.49 -2.45
C PHE A 105 -0.54 -11.99 -3.20
N SER A 106 -0.71 -11.59 -4.45
CA SER A 106 -1.81 -12.07 -5.30
C SER A 106 -1.71 -13.58 -5.51
N ILE A 107 -0.52 -14.09 -5.81
CA ILE A 107 -0.28 -15.52 -6.02
C ILE A 107 -0.52 -16.31 -4.73
N GLU A 108 0.06 -15.86 -3.63
CA GLU A 108 -0.11 -16.51 -2.33
C GLU A 108 -1.57 -16.57 -1.91
N ARG A 109 -2.31 -15.51 -2.13
CA ARG A 109 -3.72 -15.44 -1.82
C ARG A 109 -4.53 -16.45 -2.64
N THR A 110 -4.22 -16.56 -3.92
CA THR A 110 -4.89 -17.51 -4.81
C THR A 110 -4.63 -18.94 -4.34
N VAL A 111 -3.39 -19.26 -4.00
CA VAL A 111 -3.02 -20.59 -3.48
C VAL A 111 -3.78 -20.89 -2.19
N ALA A 112 -3.82 -19.93 -1.27
CA ALA A 112 -4.51 -20.10 0.00
C ALA A 112 -6.02 -20.38 -0.20
N GLN A 113 -6.63 -19.68 -1.14
CA GLN A 113 -8.05 -19.88 -1.47
C GLN A 113 -8.29 -21.27 -2.05
N LEU A 114 -7.40 -21.74 -2.91
CA LEU A 114 -7.50 -23.08 -3.48
C LEU A 114 -7.34 -24.15 -2.41
N GLU A 115 -6.37 -24.00 -1.51
CA GLU A 115 -6.15 -24.94 -0.42
C GLU A 115 -7.38 -25.02 0.50
N ALA A 116 -8.00 -23.88 0.80
CA ALA A 116 -9.21 -23.84 1.62
C ALA A 116 -10.36 -24.61 0.96
N LEU A 117 -10.52 -24.48 -0.36
CA LEU A 117 -11.53 -25.22 -1.10
C LEU A 117 -11.29 -26.73 -1.04
N TYR A 118 -10.04 -27.15 -1.19
CA TYR A 118 -9.71 -28.58 -1.11
C TYR A 118 -9.96 -29.16 0.28
N GLN A 119 -9.74 -28.38 1.33
CA GLN A 119 -9.96 -28.83 2.70
C GLN A 119 -11.44 -28.99 3.04
N GLU A 120 -12.33 -28.31 2.35
CA GLU A 120 -13.78 -28.42 2.54
C GLU A 120 -14.39 -29.70 1.94
N GLN A 121 -13.63 -30.40 1.14
CA GLN A 121 -14.05 -31.69 0.57
C GLN A 121 -13.62 -32.81 1.50
#